data_439fbc35c0837c12c953974705fa6a4c
#
_entry.id   439fbc35c0837c12c953974705fa6a4c
#
_cell.length_a   1.000
_cell.length_b   1.000
_cell.length_c   1.000
_cell.angle_alpha   90.00
_cell.angle_beta   90.00
_cell.angle_gamma   90.00
#
_symmetry.space_group_name_H-M   'P 1'
#
loop_
_entity.id
_entity.type
_entity.pdbx_description
1 polymer ?
#
loop_
_entity_poly.entity_id
_entity_poly.type
_entity_poly.pdbx_seq_one_letter_code
_entity_poly.pdbx_strand_id
1 'polypeptide(L)'
;MIELSSLERSYKTGSTENFILRRINLTIKQGEFVTVMGPSGAGKSSLLNILAMLDDSWKGEFFFKDLAVHAMNRKQRADLARKQIGMVFQSYHLLDDLTVAENIDLPLSYKDISRSDRQSLVADTLDKFQIVGKKDLFPSQLSGGQQQLVGIARAVIHKPALLLADEPTGNLHSAQAAEIMELFRGLNNEGTTIVQVTHSDLNATYGTRTIELRDGWLTMDTGNKEVKG
;
A
#
# COMPACT_ATOMS: atom_id res chain seq x y z
N MET A 1 9.22 11.41 -5.06
CA MET A 1 7.91 10.70 -5.25
C MET A 1 6.89 11.09 -4.19
N ILE A 2 7.20 10.94 -2.93
CA ILE A 2 6.40 11.37 -1.77
C ILE A 2 7.24 12.34 -0.96
N GLU A 3 6.64 13.45 -0.52
CA GLU A 3 7.23 14.38 0.41
C GLU A 3 6.18 14.80 1.43
N LEU A 4 6.49 14.60 2.70
CA LEU A 4 5.68 14.99 3.85
C LEU A 4 6.46 16.03 4.65
N SER A 5 5.82 17.16 4.96
CA SER A 5 6.40 18.22 5.78
C SER A 5 5.48 18.52 6.95
N SER A 6 5.99 18.31 8.18
CA SER A 6 5.26 18.54 9.44
C SER A 6 3.87 17.92 9.46
N LEU A 7 3.73 16.70 8.90
CA LEU A 7 2.44 16.03 8.81
C LEU A 7 2.00 15.56 10.20
N GLU A 8 0.81 15.97 10.61
CA GLU A 8 0.20 15.61 11.90
C GLU A 8 -1.18 14.99 11.68
N ARG A 9 -1.49 13.97 12.49
CA ARG A 9 -2.81 13.37 12.57
C ARG A 9 -3.24 13.31 14.02
N SER A 10 -4.34 13.95 14.36
CA SER A 10 -4.91 13.95 15.71
C SER A 10 -6.42 13.69 15.69
N TYR A 11 -6.97 13.33 16.83
CA TYR A 11 -8.40 13.30 17.09
C TYR A 11 -8.71 13.91 18.45
N LYS A 12 -9.88 14.48 18.59
CA LYS A 12 -10.33 15.08 19.86
C LYS A 12 -11.21 14.10 20.62
N THR A 13 -10.94 13.96 21.92
CA THR A 13 -11.80 13.26 22.87
C THR A 13 -12.17 14.26 23.97
N GLY A 14 -13.37 14.84 23.88
CA GLY A 14 -13.77 15.95 24.73
C GLY A 14 -12.87 17.18 24.48
N SER A 15 -12.19 17.68 25.50
CA SER A 15 -11.25 18.81 25.43
C SER A 15 -9.79 18.41 25.10
N THR A 16 -9.49 17.10 25.07
CA THR A 16 -8.13 16.61 24.89
C THR A 16 -7.87 16.29 23.43
N GLU A 17 -6.76 16.80 22.86
CA GLU A 17 -6.27 16.44 21.55
C GLU A 17 -5.25 15.31 21.67
N ASN A 18 -5.53 14.17 21.01
CA ASN A 18 -4.69 12.98 21.00
C ASN A 18 -4.02 12.86 19.64
N PHE A 19 -2.71 12.86 19.62
CA PHE A 19 -1.95 12.75 18.37
C PHE A 19 -1.66 11.28 18.05
N ILE A 20 -1.96 10.89 16.80
CA ILE A 20 -1.60 9.60 16.20
C ILE A 20 -0.28 9.73 15.46
N LEU A 21 -0.09 10.83 14.71
CA LEU A 21 1.16 11.18 14.03
C LEU A 21 1.56 12.60 14.43
N ARG A 22 2.86 12.80 14.64
CA ARG A 22 3.42 14.03 15.20
C ARG A 22 4.55 14.56 14.32
N ARG A 23 4.30 15.62 13.57
CA ARG A 23 5.29 16.36 12.75
C ARG A 23 6.16 15.43 11.90
N ILE A 24 5.53 14.49 11.19
CA ILE A 24 6.26 13.57 10.32
C ILE A 24 6.86 14.36 9.15
N ASN A 25 8.17 14.29 9.02
CA ASN A 25 8.93 14.77 7.87
C ASN A 25 9.54 13.54 7.19
N LEU A 26 9.12 13.25 5.97
CA LEU A 26 9.51 12.05 5.26
C LEU A 26 9.54 12.30 3.75
N THR A 27 10.65 11.92 3.11
CA THR A 27 10.75 11.91 1.66
C THR A 27 10.97 10.48 1.18
N ILE A 28 10.17 10.01 0.23
CA ILE A 28 10.34 8.70 -0.43
C ILE A 28 10.59 8.96 -1.91
N LYS A 29 11.71 8.44 -2.44
CA LYS A 29 12.07 8.57 -3.85
C LYS A 29 11.33 7.52 -4.69
N GLN A 30 11.23 7.80 -5.97
CA GLN A 30 10.67 6.81 -6.91
C GLN A 30 11.56 5.57 -6.98
N GLY A 31 10.95 4.38 -7.00
CA GLY A 31 11.64 3.10 -7.03
C GLY A 31 12.20 2.63 -5.66
N GLU A 32 12.06 3.41 -4.58
CA GLU A 32 12.42 2.92 -3.24
C GLU A 32 11.45 1.83 -2.77
N PHE A 33 11.99 0.87 -2.03
CA PHE A 33 11.22 -0.08 -1.23
C PHE A 33 11.43 0.24 0.25
N VAL A 34 10.45 0.94 0.84
CA VAL A 34 10.50 1.43 2.22
C VAL A 34 9.69 0.51 3.12
N THR A 35 10.28 0.10 4.24
CA THR A 35 9.59 -0.62 5.30
C THR A 35 9.34 0.31 6.49
N VAL A 36 8.08 0.38 6.94
CA VAL A 36 7.67 1.12 8.14
C VAL A 36 7.48 0.12 9.27
N MET A 37 8.30 0.24 10.31
CA MET A 37 8.27 -0.59 11.50
C MET A 37 7.82 0.19 12.73
N GLY A 38 7.59 -0.50 13.84
CA GLY A 38 7.23 0.08 15.13
C GLY A 38 6.18 -0.74 15.87
N PRO A 39 5.97 -0.50 17.16
CA PRO A 39 5.01 -1.23 17.98
C PRO A 39 3.55 -1.03 17.51
N SER A 40 2.65 -1.86 18.03
CA SER A 40 1.21 -1.67 17.80
C SER A 40 0.78 -0.29 18.33
N GLY A 41 -0.09 0.40 17.59
CA GLY A 41 -0.54 1.76 17.97
C GLY A 41 0.44 2.89 17.63
N ALA A 42 1.63 2.62 17.08
CA ALA A 42 2.61 3.66 16.74
C ALA A 42 2.18 4.63 15.61
N GLY A 43 1.06 4.36 14.92
CA GLY A 43 0.55 5.22 13.83
C GLY A 43 0.84 4.69 12.44
N LYS A 44 1.42 3.49 12.27
CA LYS A 44 1.84 2.91 10.97
C LYS A 44 0.71 2.84 9.94
N SER A 45 -0.42 2.21 10.29
CA SER A 45 -1.58 2.11 9.38
C SER A 45 -2.22 3.48 9.12
N SER A 46 -2.15 4.41 10.09
CA SER A 46 -2.61 5.79 9.87
C SER A 46 -1.74 6.51 8.85
N LEU A 47 -0.41 6.38 8.93
CA LEU A 47 0.49 6.91 7.91
C LEU A 47 0.18 6.30 6.55
N LEU A 48 0.00 4.98 6.49
CA LEU A 48 -0.32 4.29 5.23
C LEU A 48 -1.64 4.77 4.63
N ASN A 49 -2.69 4.97 5.46
CA ASN A 49 -3.99 5.48 5.00
C ASN A 49 -3.91 6.93 4.49
N ILE A 50 -3.05 7.76 5.07
CA ILE A 50 -2.80 9.10 4.55
C ILE A 50 -2.08 9.03 3.21
N LEU A 51 -1.03 8.21 3.09
CA LEU A 51 -0.32 7.98 1.82
C LEU A 51 -1.24 7.42 0.73
N ALA A 52 -2.21 6.58 1.11
CA ALA A 52 -3.25 6.05 0.24
C ALA A 52 -4.34 7.09 -0.13
N MET A 53 -4.31 8.28 0.48
CA MET A 53 -5.33 9.33 0.35
C MET A 53 -6.73 8.87 0.80
N LEU A 54 -6.79 7.90 1.73
CA LEU A 54 -8.02 7.38 2.33
C LEU A 54 -8.42 8.16 3.59
N ASP A 55 -7.45 8.73 4.33
CA ASP A 55 -7.68 9.62 5.47
C ASP A 55 -7.38 11.06 5.04
N ASP A 56 -8.31 11.97 5.31
CA ASP A 56 -8.19 13.41 5.03
C ASP A 56 -8.12 14.27 6.30
N SER A 57 -8.12 13.64 7.49
CA SER A 57 -8.13 14.31 8.80
C SER A 57 -6.70 14.56 9.32
N TRP A 58 -5.85 15.15 8.51
CA TRP A 58 -4.46 15.49 8.86
C TRP A 58 -4.14 16.96 8.55
N LYS A 59 -3.02 17.45 9.08
CA LYS A 59 -2.46 18.79 8.85
C LYS A 59 -1.02 18.66 8.37
N GLY A 60 -0.46 19.73 7.83
CA GLY A 60 0.88 19.77 7.24
C GLY A 60 0.84 19.74 5.73
N GLU A 61 1.95 19.42 5.10
CA GLU A 61 2.06 19.37 3.65
C GLU A 61 2.31 17.93 3.19
N PHE A 62 1.66 17.55 2.10
CA PHE A 62 1.86 16.28 1.41
C PHE A 62 1.93 16.52 -0.09
N PHE A 63 3.06 16.15 -0.67
CA PHE A 63 3.27 16.15 -2.12
C PHE A 63 3.41 14.72 -2.62
N PHE A 64 2.68 14.40 -3.68
CA PHE A 64 2.81 13.16 -4.43
C PHE A 64 3.31 13.49 -5.83
N LYS A 65 4.53 13.11 -6.16
CA LYS A 65 5.27 13.67 -7.31
C LYS A 65 5.30 15.21 -7.17
N ASP A 66 4.85 15.92 -8.16
CA ASP A 66 4.81 17.41 -8.15
C ASP A 66 3.42 17.97 -7.75
N LEU A 67 2.53 17.10 -7.25
CA LEU A 67 1.15 17.44 -6.93
C LEU A 67 0.97 17.71 -5.44
N ALA A 68 0.50 18.90 -5.08
CA ALA A 68 0.19 19.30 -3.71
C ALA A 68 -1.12 18.64 -3.23
N VAL A 69 -1.04 17.45 -2.63
CA VAL A 69 -2.20 16.67 -2.17
C VAL A 69 -2.97 17.39 -1.07
N HIS A 70 -2.27 18.14 -0.20
CA HIS A 70 -2.88 18.96 0.86
C HIS A 70 -3.82 20.05 0.32
N ALA A 71 -3.59 20.52 -0.92
CA ALA A 71 -4.45 21.53 -1.57
C ALA A 71 -5.63 20.91 -2.35
N MET A 72 -5.68 19.57 -2.51
CA MET A 72 -6.71 18.89 -3.26
C MET A 72 -7.98 18.68 -2.45
N ASN A 73 -9.13 18.73 -3.12
CA ASN A 73 -10.39 18.27 -2.54
C ASN A 73 -10.49 16.73 -2.56
N ARG A 74 -11.48 16.18 -1.84
CA ARG A 74 -11.67 14.73 -1.69
C ARG A 74 -11.79 13.99 -3.03
N LYS A 75 -12.51 14.57 -4.01
CA LYS A 75 -12.68 13.96 -5.34
C LYS A 75 -11.35 13.87 -6.08
N GLN A 76 -10.56 14.96 -6.08
CA GLN A 76 -9.25 15.00 -6.72
C GLN A 76 -8.28 13.98 -6.10
N ARG A 77 -8.26 13.87 -4.76
CA ARG A 77 -7.46 12.85 -4.04
C ARG A 77 -7.87 11.44 -4.44
N ALA A 78 -9.18 11.14 -4.45
CA ALA A 78 -9.69 9.83 -4.84
C ALA A 78 -9.35 9.47 -6.30
N ASP A 79 -9.43 10.44 -7.22
CA ASP A 79 -9.08 10.23 -8.62
C ASP A 79 -7.58 10.01 -8.81
N LEU A 80 -6.74 10.72 -8.05
CA LEU A 80 -5.28 10.53 -8.05
C LEU A 80 -4.92 9.16 -7.47
N ALA A 81 -5.46 8.80 -6.30
CA ALA A 81 -5.22 7.51 -5.66
C ALA A 81 -5.59 6.35 -6.58
N ARG A 82 -6.79 6.38 -7.18
CA ARG A 82 -7.27 5.34 -8.10
C ARG A 82 -6.36 5.13 -9.31
N LYS A 83 -5.68 6.19 -9.77
CA LYS A 83 -4.79 6.13 -10.95
C LYS A 83 -3.38 5.70 -10.61
N GLN A 84 -2.89 6.04 -9.41
CA GLN A 84 -1.47 6.00 -9.09
C GLN A 84 -1.09 5.07 -7.95
N ILE A 85 -2.07 4.63 -7.14
CA ILE A 85 -1.82 3.86 -5.92
C ILE A 85 -2.50 2.50 -5.99
N GLY A 86 -1.74 1.45 -5.70
CA GLY A 86 -2.24 0.13 -5.38
C GLY A 86 -2.18 -0.10 -3.87
N MET A 87 -3.15 -0.81 -3.31
CA MET A 87 -3.15 -1.11 -1.88
C MET A 87 -3.39 -2.60 -1.63
N VAL A 88 -2.53 -3.18 -0.79
CA VAL A 88 -2.56 -4.56 -0.35
C VAL A 88 -2.82 -4.57 1.16
N PHE A 89 -3.79 -5.35 1.59
CA PHE A 89 -4.24 -5.44 2.98
C PHE A 89 -3.92 -6.80 3.58
N GLN A 90 -3.76 -6.86 4.88
CA GLN A 90 -3.61 -8.11 5.63
C GLN A 90 -4.82 -9.04 5.48
N SER A 91 -6.03 -8.51 5.44
CA SER A 91 -7.29 -9.26 5.33
C SER A 91 -7.79 -9.40 3.89
N TYR A 92 -6.89 -9.30 2.90
CA TYR A 92 -7.14 -9.48 1.45
C TYR A 92 -8.15 -8.50 0.85
N HIS A 93 -9.26 -8.22 1.52
CA HIS A 93 -10.38 -7.36 1.10
C HIS A 93 -10.88 -7.68 -0.32
N LEU A 94 -10.98 -8.97 -0.64
CA LEU A 94 -11.62 -9.42 -1.85
C LEU A 94 -13.13 -9.27 -1.72
N LEU A 95 -13.82 -9.07 -2.84
CA LEU A 95 -15.27 -9.06 -2.90
C LEU A 95 -15.74 -10.50 -3.07
N ASP A 96 -16.45 -11.02 -2.07
CA ASP A 96 -16.84 -12.44 -1.98
C ASP A 96 -17.82 -12.86 -3.07
N ASP A 97 -18.62 -11.92 -3.57
CA ASP A 97 -19.60 -12.13 -4.65
C ASP A 97 -18.99 -12.03 -6.06
N LEU A 98 -17.69 -11.76 -6.17
CA LEU A 98 -16.95 -11.69 -7.43
C LEU A 98 -15.95 -12.85 -7.54
N THR A 99 -15.80 -13.38 -8.75
CA THR A 99 -14.75 -14.34 -9.07
C THR A 99 -13.35 -13.72 -8.96
N VAL A 100 -12.31 -14.55 -9.02
CA VAL A 100 -10.90 -14.10 -9.08
C VAL A 100 -10.69 -13.12 -10.23
N ALA A 101 -11.15 -13.47 -11.44
CA ALA A 101 -11.00 -12.60 -12.62
C ALA A 101 -11.71 -11.27 -12.44
N GLU A 102 -12.93 -11.25 -11.89
CA GLU A 102 -13.71 -10.05 -11.63
C GLU A 102 -13.10 -9.18 -10.53
N ASN A 103 -12.57 -9.78 -9.46
CA ASN A 103 -11.81 -9.04 -8.44
C ASN A 103 -10.59 -8.32 -9.04
N ILE A 104 -9.84 -9.00 -9.92
CA ILE A 104 -8.66 -8.43 -10.58
C ILE A 104 -9.07 -7.34 -11.59
N ASP A 105 -10.19 -7.50 -12.30
CA ASP A 105 -10.72 -6.53 -13.27
C ASP A 105 -11.24 -5.23 -12.62
N LEU A 106 -11.64 -5.29 -11.35
CA LEU A 106 -12.34 -4.20 -10.67
C LEU A 106 -11.64 -2.82 -10.80
N PRO A 107 -10.32 -2.67 -10.62
CA PRO A 107 -9.65 -1.37 -10.79
C PRO A 107 -9.70 -0.85 -12.23
N LEU A 108 -9.83 -1.73 -13.21
CA LEU A 108 -9.91 -1.35 -14.63
C LEU A 108 -11.31 -0.89 -15.01
N SER A 109 -12.36 -1.32 -14.28
CA SER A 109 -13.74 -0.94 -14.55
C SER A 109 -14.01 0.56 -14.43
N TYR A 110 -13.14 1.27 -13.70
CA TYR A 110 -13.19 2.73 -13.53
C TYR A 110 -12.32 3.51 -14.54
N LYS A 111 -11.69 2.81 -15.49
CA LYS A 111 -10.87 3.41 -16.54
C LYS A 111 -11.61 3.40 -17.85
N ASP A 112 -11.31 4.36 -18.71
CA ASP A 112 -11.81 4.39 -20.09
C ASP A 112 -10.98 3.41 -20.96
N ILE A 113 -11.23 2.12 -20.75
CA ILE A 113 -10.56 1.01 -21.43
C ILE A 113 -11.63 0.09 -22.01
N SER A 114 -11.46 -0.36 -23.26
CA SER A 114 -12.41 -1.27 -23.89
C SER A 114 -12.54 -2.58 -23.10
N ARG A 115 -13.69 -3.24 -23.21
CA ARG A 115 -13.92 -4.54 -22.57
C ARG A 115 -12.90 -5.59 -23.03
N SER A 116 -12.54 -5.59 -24.30
CA SER A 116 -11.55 -6.50 -24.86
C SER A 116 -10.18 -6.29 -24.25
N ASP A 117 -9.72 -5.03 -24.14
CA ASP A 117 -8.41 -4.72 -23.56
C ASP A 117 -8.36 -5.06 -22.08
N ARG A 118 -9.47 -4.82 -21.34
CA ARG A 118 -9.58 -5.24 -19.94
C ARG A 118 -9.43 -6.75 -19.77
N GLN A 119 -10.11 -7.54 -20.61
CA GLN A 119 -10.01 -8.99 -20.59
C GLN A 119 -8.59 -9.47 -20.89
N SER A 120 -7.89 -8.85 -21.83
CA SER A 120 -6.49 -9.14 -22.12
C SER A 120 -5.59 -8.85 -20.90
N LEU A 121 -5.73 -7.65 -20.30
CA LEU A 121 -4.96 -7.28 -19.11
C LEU A 121 -5.21 -8.23 -17.93
N VAL A 122 -6.45 -8.67 -17.74
CA VAL A 122 -6.80 -9.66 -16.69
C VAL A 122 -6.14 -11.00 -16.99
N ALA A 123 -6.17 -11.47 -18.25
CA ALA A 123 -5.55 -12.73 -18.65
C ALA A 123 -4.04 -12.70 -18.44
N ASP A 124 -3.36 -11.62 -18.87
CA ASP A 124 -1.92 -11.43 -18.67
C ASP A 124 -1.56 -11.38 -17.17
N THR A 125 -2.42 -10.74 -16.35
CA THR A 125 -2.21 -10.66 -14.90
C THR A 125 -2.38 -12.04 -14.26
N LEU A 126 -3.41 -12.79 -14.62
CA LEU A 126 -3.64 -14.16 -14.13
C LEU A 126 -2.45 -15.07 -14.45
N ASP A 127 -1.87 -14.94 -15.65
CA ASP A 127 -0.69 -15.70 -16.07
C ASP A 127 0.54 -15.29 -15.27
N LYS A 128 0.85 -13.97 -15.18
CA LYS A 128 1.97 -13.42 -14.40
C LYS A 128 1.96 -13.92 -12.94
N PHE A 129 0.77 -14.04 -12.33
CA PHE A 129 0.59 -14.49 -10.96
C PHE A 129 0.37 -16.01 -10.81
N GLN A 130 0.41 -16.76 -11.93
CA GLN A 130 0.22 -18.22 -11.98
C GLN A 130 -1.11 -18.70 -11.35
N ILE A 131 -2.17 -17.93 -11.55
CA ILE A 131 -3.51 -18.22 -11.02
C ILE A 131 -4.58 -18.38 -12.11
N VAL A 132 -4.19 -18.63 -13.37
CA VAL A 132 -5.10 -18.82 -14.51
C VAL A 132 -6.17 -19.89 -14.23
N GLY A 133 -5.76 -21.04 -13.65
CA GLY A 133 -6.67 -22.15 -13.34
C GLY A 133 -7.69 -21.85 -12.22
N LYS A 134 -7.63 -20.65 -11.63
CA LYS A 134 -8.52 -20.21 -10.53
C LYS A 134 -9.42 -19.04 -10.92
N LYS A 135 -9.37 -18.58 -12.16
CA LYS A 135 -10.03 -17.36 -12.63
C LYS A 135 -11.53 -17.30 -12.36
N ASP A 136 -12.21 -18.45 -12.39
CA ASP A 136 -13.65 -18.57 -12.22
C ASP A 136 -14.04 -18.96 -10.78
N LEU A 137 -13.07 -19.12 -9.86
CA LEU A 137 -13.32 -19.42 -8.44
C LEU A 137 -13.67 -18.12 -7.69
N PHE A 138 -14.43 -18.29 -6.60
CA PHE A 138 -14.74 -17.24 -5.65
C PHE A 138 -13.72 -17.22 -4.48
N PRO A 139 -13.55 -16.09 -3.77
CA PRO A 139 -12.61 -15.98 -2.65
C PRO A 139 -12.73 -17.11 -1.61
N SER A 140 -13.95 -17.52 -1.27
CA SER A 140 -14.22 -18.62 -0.31
C SER A 140 -13.66 -19.98 -0.72
N GLN A 141 -13.32 -20.17 -1.99
CA GLN A 141 -12.76 -21.41 -2.54
C GLN A 141 -11.22 -21.40 -2.59
N LEU A 142 -10.59 -20.32 -2.13
CA LEU A 142 -9.15 -20.12 -2.17
C LEU A 142 -8.52 -20.25 -0.79
N SER A 143 -7.27 -20.75 -0.74
CA SER A 143 -6.45 -20.63 0.46
C SER A 143 -6.07 -19.17 0.74
N GLY A 144 -5.67 -18.86 1.99
CA GLY A 144 -5.26 -17.49 2.37
C GLY A 144 -4.14 -16.94 1.48
N GLY A 145 -3.12 -17.73 1.15
CA GLY A 145 -2.04 -17.31 0.24
C GLY A 145 -2.54 -17.03 -1.17
N GLN A 146 -3.51 -17.81 -1.67
CA GLN A 146 -4.13 -17.57 -2.97
C GLN A 146 -4.98 -16.30 -2.96
N GLN A 147 -5.74 -16.06 -1.90
CA GLN A 147 -6.49 -14.80 -1.73
C GLN A 147 -5.55 -13.60 -1.71
N GLN A 148 -4.39 -13.72 -1.04
CA GLN A 148 -3.38 -12.65 -1.02
C GLN A 148 -2.80 -12.39 -2.42
N LEU A 149 -2.49 -13.44 -3.19
CA LEU A 149 -2.05 -13.29 -4.58
C LEU A 149 -3.07 -12.54 -5.43
N VAL A 150 -4.36 -12.88 -5.29
CA VAL A 150 -5.44 -12.17 -6.00
C VAL A 150 -5.53 -10.70 -5.56
N GLY A 151 -5.39 -10.43 -4.25
CA GLY A 151 -5.36 -9.07 -3.70
C GLY A 151 -4.21 -8.23 -4.25
N ILE A 152 -3.02 -8.83 -4.38
CA ILE A 152 -1.85 -8.17 -4.98
C ILE A 152 -2.05 -7.97 -6.48
N ALA A 153 -2.50 -9.00 -7.21
CA ALA A 153 -2.80 -8.91 -8.63
C ALA A 153 -3.78 -7.77 -8.93
N ARG A 154 -4.86 -7.66 -8.14
CA ARG A 154 -5.81 -6.56 -8.20
C ARG A 154 -5.15 -5.21 -7.93
N ALA A 155 -4.27 -5.13 -6.94
CA ALA A 155 -3.60 -3.89 -6.59
C ALA A 155 -2.62 -3.39 -7.67
N VAL A 156 -2.06 -4.27 -8.51
CA VAL A 156 -1.02 -3.91 -9.48
C VAL A 156 -1.45 -3.94 -10.93
N ILE A 157 -2.63 -4.49 -11.27
CA ILE A 157 -3.10 -4.63 -12.66
C ILE A 157 -3.10 -3.30 -13.43
N HIS A 158 -3.37 -2.21 -12.74
CA HIS A 158 -3.40 -0.87 -13.35
C HIS A 158 -2.03 -0.17 -13.38
N LYS A 159 -0.94 -0.89 -13.04
CA LYS A 159 0.45 -0.43 -13.01
C LYS A 159 0.61 0.83 -12.16
N PRO A 160 0.32 0.77 -10.86
CA PRO A 160 0.43 1.94 -9.97
C PRO A 160 1.88 2.40 -9.85
N ALA A 161 2.08 3.71 -9.64
CA ALA A 161 3.40 4.25 -9.34
C ALA A 161 3.83 3.94 -7.88
N LEU A 162 2.85 3.75 -7.00
CA LEU A 162 3.05 3.47 -5.57
C LEU A 162 2.22 2.26 -5.17
N LEU A 163 2.85 1.26 -4.58
CA LEU A 163 2.20 0.13 -3.92
C LEU A 163 2.34 0.29 -2.41
N LEU A 164 1.22 0.35 -1.72
CA LEU A 164 1.14 0.39 -0.27
C LEU A 164 0.71 -0.98 0.24
N ALA A 165 1.34 -1.48 1.30
CA ALA A 165 1.04 -2.79 1.85
C ALA A 165 0.97 -2.74 3.38
N ASP A 166 -0.18 -3.06 3.95
CA ASP A 166 -0.40 -3.14 5.39
C ASP A 166 -0.37 -4.60 5.83
N GLU A 167 0.74 -5.01 6.49
CA GLU A 167 0.99 -6.37 6.97
C GLU A 167 0.70 -7.45 5.89
N PRO A 168 1.30 -7.36 4.69
CA PRO A 168 0.86 -8.15 3.53
C PRO A 168 1.02 -9.66 3.68
N THR A 169 1.70 -10.11 4.72
CA THR A 169 1.99 -11.52 4.99
C THR A 169 1.54 -11.97 6.38
N GLY A 170 0.87 -11.09 7.14
CA GLY A 170 0.54 -11.32 8.55
C GLY A 170 -0.36 -12.54 8.81
N ASN A 171 -1.12 -12.99 7.81
CA ASN A 171 -2.01 -14.16 7.90
C ASN A 171 -1.48 -15.38 7.12
N LEU A 172 -0.19 -15.39 6.74
CA LEU A 172 0.40 -16.43 5.89
C LEU A 172 1.44 -17.25 6.65
N HIS A 173 1.59 -18.51 6.28
CA HIS A 173 2.71 -19.34 6.72
C HIS A 173 4.03 -18.85 6.10
N SER A 174 5.14 -19.13 6.75
CA SER A 174 6.48 -18.59 6.40
C SER A 174 6.88 -18.81 4.93
N ALA A 175 6.58 -19.98 4.35
CA ALA A 175 6.90 -20.25 2.94
C ALA A 175 6.08 -19.33 2.00
N GLN A 176 4.79 -19.21 2.23
CA GLN A 176 3.91 -18.32 1.44
C GLN A 176 4.28 -16.84 1.64
N ALA A 177 4.66 -16.46 2.87
CA ALA A 177 5.13 -15.11 3.16
C ALA A 177 6.38 -14.77 2.33
N ALA A 178 7.35 -15.69 2.24
CA ALA A 178 8.53 -15.51 1.42
C ALA A 178 8.19 -15.34 -0.08
N GLU A 179 7.28 -16.16 -0.62
CA GLU A 179 6.82 -16.04 -2.02
C GLU A 179 6.22 -14.66 -2.30
N ILE A 180 5.38 -14.15 -1.40
CA ILE A 180 4.78 -12.80 -1.52
C ILE A 180 5.86 -11.70 -1.47
N MET A 181 6.84 -11.84 -0.57
CA MET A 181 7.90 -10.85 -0.46
C MET A 181 8.84 -10.86 -1.68
N GLU A 182 9.13 -12.03 -2.26
CA GLU A 182 9.85 -12.13 -3.53
C GLU A 182 9.06 -11.48 -4.68
N LEU A 183 7.74 -11.64 -4.71
CA LEU A 183 6.90 -10.96 -5.68
C LEU A 183 6.99 -9.43 -5.53
N PHE A 184 6.98 -8.91 -4.30
CA PHE A 184 7.14 -7.47 -4.05
C PHE A 184 8.51 -6.97 -4.53
N ARG A 185 9.58 -7.75 -4.26
CA ARG A 185 10.92 -7.44 -4.76
C ARG A 185 10.95 -7.39 -6.29
N GLY A 186 10.29 -8.34 -6.96
CA GLY A 186 10.13 -8.34 -8.41
C GLY A 186 9.45 -7.08 -8.93
N LEU A 187 8.31 -6.69 -8.33
CA LEU A 187 7.59 -5.47 -8.67
C LEU A 187 8.42 -4.19 -8.45
N ASN A 188 9.22 -4.16 -7.38
CA ASN A 188 10.12 -3.04 -7.11
C ASN A 188 11.24 -2.95 -8.15
N ASN A 189 11.83 -4.09 -8.53
CA ASN A 189 12.84 -4.15 -9.59
C ASN A 189 12.30 -3.71 -10.97
N GLU A 190 10.99 -3.88 -11.20
CA GLU A 190 10.27 -3.34 -12.37
C GLU A 190 10.00 -1.81 -12.27
N GLY A 191 10.41 -1.16 -11.16
CA GLY A 191 10.31 0.29 -10.95
C GLY A 191 9.14 0.78 -10.10
N THR A 192 8.31 -0.14 -9.56
CA THR A 192 7.23 0.24 -8.64
C THR A 192 7.82 0.69 -7.30
N THR A 193 7.41 1.87 -6.82
CA THR A 193 7.75 2.32 -5.46
C THR A 193 6.88 1.54 -4.47
N ILE A 194 7.48 1.01 -3.40
CA ILE A 194 6.75 0.21 -2.40
C ILE A 194 6.93 0.82 -1.02
N VAL A 195 5.82 0.93 -0.28
CA VAL A 195 5.83 1.22 1.16
C VAL A 195 5.05 0.12 1.85
N GLN A 196 5.75 -0.70 2.63
CA GLN A 196 5.11 -1.73 3.45
C GLN A 196 5.14 -1.35 4.93
N VAL A 197 4.10 -1.73 5.64
CA VAL A 197 4.06 -1.77 7.09
C VAL A 197 4.20 -3.23 7.53
N THR A 198 5.11 -3.52 8.44
CA THR A 198 5.24 -4.85 9.03
C THR A 198 5.85 -4.79 10.42
N HIS A 199 5.56 -5.79 11.24
CA HIS A 199 6.22 -6.06 12.53
C HIS A 199 7.23 -7.21 12.43
N SER A 200 7.39 -7.83 11.26
CA SER A 200 8.31 -8.92 11.00
C SER A 200 9.68 -8.38 10.58
N ASP A 201 10.71 -8.64 11.38
CA ASP A 201 12.09 -8.29 11.05
C ASP A 201 12.55 -8.94 9.74
N LEU A 202 12.13 -10.20 9.49
CA LEU A 202 12.46 -10.90 8.24
C LEU A 202 11.86 -10.18 7.03
N ASN A 203 10.57 -9.80 7.10
CA ASN A 203 9.94 -9.10 5.99
C ASN A 203 10.51 -7.69 5.79
N ALA A 204 11.01 -7.08 6.86
CA ALA A 204 11.67 -5.77 6.77
C ALA A 204 12.95 -5.81 5.92
N THR A 205 13.65 -6.96 5.87
CA THR A 205 14.90 -7.10 5.08
C THR A 205 14.70 -7.04 3.57
N TYR A 206 13.45 -7.18 3.09
CA TYR A 206 13.14 -7.02 1.66
C TYR A 206 13.13 -5.56 1.22
N GLY A 207 12.82 -4.64 2.14
CA GLY A 207 12.94 -3.21 1.89
C GLY A 207 14.41 -2.76 1.86
N THR A 208 14.72 -1.80 1.01
CA THR A 208 16.06 -1.18 0.93
C THR A 208 16.27 -0.09 1.98
N ARG A 209 15.19 0.36 2.63
CA ARG A 209 15.17 1.41 3.65
C ARG A 209 14.12 1.09 4.70
N THR A 210 14.50 1.22 5.94
CA THR A 210 13.59 1.03 7.09
C THR A 210 13.41 2.35 7.82
N ILE A 211 12.16 2.69 8.13
CA ILE A 211 11.79 3.78 9.01
C ILE A 211 11.05 3.22 10.23
N GLU A 212 11.28 3.78 11.41
CA GLU A 212 10.61 3.37 12.64
C GLU A 212 9.69 4.47 13.14
N LEU A 213 8.43 4.10 13.42
CA LEU A 213 7.48 4.95 14.12
C LEU A 213 7.34 4.48 15.57
N ARG A 214 7.39 5.44 16.51
CA ARG A 214 7.12 5.21 17.93
C ARG A 214 6.31 6.39 18.49
N ASP A 215 5.18 6.10 19.09
CA ASP A 215 4.27 7.09 19.70
C ASP A 215 3.93 8.27 18.78
N GLY A 216 3.77 7.96 17.48
CA GLY A 216 3.47 8.93 16.44
C GLY A 216 4.66 9.71 15.91
N TRP A 217 5.88 9.48 16.41
CA TRP A 217 7.11 10.11 15.93
C TRP A 217 7.88 9.17 14.98
N LEU A 218 8.55 9.76 14.00
CA LEU A 218 9.57 9.07 13.22
C LEU A 218 10.87 9.09 14.02
N THR A 219 11.29 7.92 14.53
CA THR A 219 12.43 7.79 15.45
C THR A 219 13.69 7.28 14.78
N MET A 220 13.56 6.56 13.67
CA MET A 220 14.69 6.06 12.88
C MET A 220 14.36 6.11 11.39
N ASP A 221 15.39 6.40 10.59
CA ASP A 221 15.35 6.35 9.13
C ASP A 221 16.73 5.94 8.60
N THR A 222 16.85 4.71 8.08
CA THR A 222 18.13 4.20 7.58
C THR A 222 18.61 4.87 6.30
N GLY A 223 17.71 5.56 5.59
CA GLY A 223 18.03 6.35 4.39
C GLY A 223 18.50 7.77 4.68
N ASN A 224 18.22 8.29 5.89
CA ASN A 224 18.67 9.60 6.37
C ASN A 224 19.57 9.40 7.59
N LYS A 225 20.85 9.77 7.50
CA LYS A 225 21.79 9.73 8.64
C LYS A 225 21.51 10.77 9.72
N GLU A 226 20.48 11.61 9.56
CA GLU A 226 20.09 12.67 10.49
C GLU A 226 18.59 12.63 10.81
N VAL A 227 18.17 11.69 11.68
CA VAL A 227 16.95 11.90 12.46
C VAL A 227 17.40 12.41 13.83
N LYS A 228 17.44 13.74 14.00
CA LYS A 228 17.56 14.36 15.31
C LYS A 228 16.17 14.38 15.94
N GLY A 229 16.04 13.66 17.08
CA GLY A 229 14.86 13.70 17.95
C GLY A 229 14.64 15.07 18.59
#